data_0f63c483114862d0e27f36ea2c760d45
#
_entry.id   0f63c483114862d0e27f36ea2c760d45
#
_cell.length_a   1.000
_cell.length_b   1.000
_cell.length_c   1.000
_cell.angle_alpha   90.00
_cell.angle_beta   90.00
_cell.angle_gamma   90.00
#
_symmetry.space_group_name_H-M   'P 1'
#
loop_
_entity.id
_entity.type
_entity.pdbx_description
1 polymer ?
#
loop_
_entity_poly.entity_id
_entity_poly.type
_entity_poly.pdbx_seq_one_letter_code
_entity_poly.pdbx_strand_id
1 'polypeptide(L)'
;MASKLHLDQSKVAKARAAAARVAEDTQQFIDQHTTVAVERTVSRLLGIDGVNSADVPLPNVVVDHLVEKNALSQGVAFWVGNAMVELGKNPQEVAEAVANGELDLTTVKAHTEDEVRAALAPVVEASLAKIRANRKRREDFLAAHGGDKEGPWIYLIVATGNIFEDIVQATAAARQGADVIAVIRTTGQSLLDYVPYGSTTEGFGGTYATQENFRLMREALDKVGEEEGRYIRLCNYCSGLCMPEIAAMGAFEGLDMMLNDALYGILFRDINMQRTLVDQCFSRAINSYAGIIINTGEDNYLTTADAVEEAHTVLASQFLNEAFALKAGLPAKQQGLGHAFEIDPAVENGFLYELAQAEMAREIFPEAPLKYMPPTKFMTGNVFRGHVQDALFNMVTCLTGQKVHLLGMMTEAIHTPFLSDRYLAIENAQYIFRTMKDLGDEITFKDGGIMETRASEVLTKATDLLGQIEQLGIFETIERGIFADIKRPRDGGKGLDGVTQKAPGYINPFMEAMMEANLKAMNGGN
;
A
#
# COMPACT_ATOMS: atom_id res chain seq x y z
N MET A 1 24.19 -11.02 -1.89
CA MET A 1 24.94 -10.48 -3.05
C MET A 1 26.16 -9.71 -2.54
N ALA A 2 27.28 -9.74 -3.25
CA ALA A 2 28.40 -8.86 -2.92
C ALA A 2 28.02 -7.41 -3.26
N SER A 3 28.48 -6.42 -2.46
CA SER A 3 28.26 -5.01 -2.78
C SER A 3 28.97 -4.67 -4.10
N LYS A 4 28.27 -4.04 -5.03
CA LYS A 4 28.80 -3.59 -6.33
C LYS A 4 29.08 -2.08 -6.37
N LEU A 5 28.46 -1.32 -5.43
CA LEU A 5 28.54 0.14 -5.39
C LEU A 5 29.37 0.65 -4.22
N HIS A 6 29.89 -0.23 -3.37
CA HIS A 6 30.72 0.14 -2.20
C HIS A 6 30.13 1.28 -1.34
N LEU A 7 28.80 1.23 -1.12
CA LEU A 7 28.09 2.27 -0.40
C LEU A 7 28.66 2.48 1.02
N ASP A 8 28.74 3.73 1.45
CA ASP A 8 29.13 4.10 2.81
C ASP A 8 28.07 3.62 3.82
N GLN A 9 28.35 2.50 4.46
CA GLN A 9 27.45 1.87 5.43
C GLN A 9 27.17 2.75 6.65
N SER A 10 28.07 3.68 6.98
CA SER A 10 27.86 4.64 8.06
C SER A 10 26.77 5.66 7.71
N LYS A 11 26.71 6.08 6.44
CA LYS A 11 25.64 6.95 5.93
C LYS A 11 24.30 6.20 5.85
N VAL A 12 24.29 4.95 5.39
CA VAL A 12 23.08 4.11 5.41
C VAL A 12 22.53 3.97 6.82
N ALA A 13 23.39 3.66 7.80
CA ALA A 13 22.99 3.56 9.20
C ALA A 13 22.47 4.89 9.76
N LYS A 14 23.13 6.01 9.42
CA LYS A 14 22.70 7.36 9.84
C LYS A 14 21.33 7.72 9.24
N ALA A 15 21.12 7.46 7.96
CA ALA A 15 19.85 7.69 7.28
C ALA A 15 18.71 6.89 7.91
N ARG A 16 18.93 5.59 8.15
CA ARG A 16 17.96 4.70 8.79
C ARG A 16 17.63 5.13 10.21
N ALA A 17 18.64 5.55 11.00
CA ALA A 17 18.44 6.07 12.35
C ALA A 17 17.64 7.39 12.35
N ALA A 18 17.89 8.30 11.43
CA ALA A 18 17.13 9.54 11.29
C ALA A 18 15.67 9.25 10.93
N ALA A 19 15.41 8.39 9.95
CA ALA A 19 14.06 7.99 9.56
C ALA A 19 13.31 7.30 10.72
N ALA A 20 13.98 6.48 11.51
CA ALA A 20 13.40 5.84 12.69
C ALA A 20 12.95 6.87 13.74
N ARG A 21 13.75 7.93 13.99
CA ARG A 21 13.36 9.00 14.92
C ARG A 21 12.20 9.84 14.38
N VAL A 22 12.16 10.11 13.08
CA VAL A 22 11.01 10.78 12.44
C VAL A 22 9.74 9.95 12.62
N ALA A 23 9.82 8.65 12.43
CA ALA A 23 8.67 7.75 12.63
C ALA A 23 8.24 7.69 14.10
N GLU A 24 9.18 7.71 15.06
CA GLU A 24 8.89 7.77 16.49
C GLU A 24 8.16 9.03 16.89
N ASP A 25 8.65 10.20 16.48
CA ASP A 25 8.02 11.49 16.78
C ASP A 25 6.62 11.59 16.15
N THR A 26 6.47 11.09 14.93
CA THR A 26 5.18 11.07 14.25
C THR A 26 4.19 10.13 14.94
N GLN A 27 4.67 9.02 15.49
CA GLN A 27 3.84 8.05 16.21
C GLN A 27 3.16 8.67 17.42
N GLN A 28 3.79 9.63 18.11
CA GLN A 28 3.17 10.34 19.23
C GLN A 28 1.89 11.09 18.82
N PHE A 29 1.88 11.68 17.63
CA PHE A 29 0.67 12.29 17.08
C PHE A 29 -0.38 11.23 16.72
N ILE A 30 0.04 10.15 16.05
CA ILE A 30 -0.84 9.05 15.62
C ILE A 30 -1.54 8.40 16.82
N ASP A 31 -0.80 8.17 17.92
CA ASP A 31 -1.35 7.54 19.12
C ASP A 31 -2.44 8.36 19.79
N GLN A 32 -2.40 9.67 19.64
CA GLN A 32 -3.37 10.61 20.22
C GLN A 32 -4.61 10.84 19.34
N HIS A 33 -4.62 10.37 18.08
CA HIS A 33 -5.68 10.68 17.14
C HIS A 33 -6.29 9.42 16.52
N THR A 34 -7.57 9.54 16.17
CA THR A 34 -8.29 8.62 15.31
C THR A 34 -8.87 9.39 14.12
N THR A 35 -9.48 8.67 13.18
CA THR A 35 -10.12 9.28 12.01
C THR A 35 -11.42 8.58 11.67
N VAL A 36 -12.28 9.23 10.91
CA VAL A 36 -13.50 8.59 10.40
C VAL A 36 -13.20 7.30 9.62
N ALA A 37 -12.07 7.23 8.89
CA ALA A 37 -11.70 6.01 8.16
C ALA A 37 -11.22 4.90 9.09
N VAL A 38 -10.45 5.21 10.14
CA VAL A 38 -10.10 4.23 11.19
C VAL A 38 -11.35 3.68 11.84
N GLU A 39 -12.30 4.54 12.19
CA GLU A 39 -13.53 4.12 12.89
C GLU A 39 -14.48 3.32 11.97
N ARG A 40 -14.60 3.68 10.68
CA ARG A 40 -15.31 2.85 9.69
C ARG A 40 -14.64 1.50 9.50
N THR A 41 -13.30 1.46 9.57
CA THR A 41 -12.55 0.20 9.53
C THR A 41 -12.86 -0.67 10.73
N VAL A 42 -12.87 -0.09 11.94
CA VAL A 42 -13.30 -0.80 13.16
C VAL A 42 -14.73 -1.35 13.00
N SER A 43 -15.66 -0.55 12.46
CA SER A 43 -17.03 -0.99 12.16
C SER A 43 -17.05 -2.23 11.25
N ARG A 44 -16.28 -2.22 10.15
CA ARG A 44 -16.18 -3.37 9.23
C ARG A 44 -15.57 -4.60 9.90
N LEU A 45 -14.54 -4.40 10.70
CA LEU A 45 -13.90 -5.47 11.45
C LEU A 45 -14.83 -6.05 12.55
N LEU A 46 -15.77 -5.26 13.07
CA LEU A 46 -16.86 -5.73 13.94
C LEU A 46 -17.94 -6.51 13.17
N GLY A 47 -17.83 -6.65 11.86
CA GLY A 47 -18.77 -7.38 11.01
C GLY A 47 -19.99 -6.56 10.57
N ILE A 48 -19.94 -5.23 10.69
CA ILE A 48 -20.97 -4.34 10.16
C ILE A 48 -20.79 -4.22 8.65
N ASP A 49 -21.80 -4.63 7.89
CA ASP A 49 -21.80 -4.65 6.44
C ASP A 49 -23.18 -4.26 5.86
N GLY A 50 -23.23 -4.03 4.57
CA GLY A 50 -24.45 -3.63 3.87
C GLY A 50 -24.63 -2.12 3.78
N VAL A 51 -25.82 -1.72 3.35
CA VAL A 51 -26.22 -0.33 3.13
C VAL A 51 -27.60 -0.05 3.77
N ASN A 52 -27.86 1.21 4.05
CA ASN A 52 -29.21 1.66 4.46
C ASN A 52 -30.15 1.84 3.24
N SER A 53 -31.36 2.30 3.47
CA SER A 53 -32.38 2.55 2.42
C SER A 53 -32.01 3.63 1.40
N ALA A 54 -30.93 4.38 1.64
CA ALA A 54 -30.39 5.41 0.74
C ALA A 54 -29.06 4.97 0.10
N ASP A 55 -28.75 3.68 0.11
CA ASP A 55 -27.51 3.08 -0.40
C ASP A 55 -26.22 3.60 0.27
N VAL A 56 -26.33 4.17 1.49
CA VAL A 56 -25.17 4.58 2.29
C VAL A 56 -24.64 3.36 3.06
N PRO A 57 -23.32 3.06 2.98
CA PRO A 57 -22.72 1.94 3.73
C PRO A 57 -22.97 2.05 5.25
N LEU A 58 -23.38 0.99 5.89
CA LEU A 58 -23.66 0.97 7.33
C LEU A 58 -22.46 1.40 8.20
N PRO A 59 -21.20 1.06 7.87
CA PRO A 59 -20.05 1.63 8.57
C PRO A 59 -19.99 3.16 8.53
N ASN A 60 -20.37 3.79 7.40
CA ASN A 60 -20.49 5.25 7.32
C ASN A 60 -21.63 5.76 8.22
N VAL A 61 -22.81 5.15 8.14
CA VAL A 61 -23.98 5.55 8.96
C VAL A 61 -23.65 5.58 10.45
N VAL A 62 -22.96 4.54 10.97
CA VAL A 62 -22.57 4.48 12.38
C VAL A 62 -21.56 5.56 12.75
N VAL A 63 -20.54 5.75 11.89
CA VAL A 63 -19.49 6.74 12.17
C VAL A 63 -20.03 8.17 12.04
N ASP A 64 -20.82 8.45 11.00
CA ASP A 64 -21.43 9.77 10.77
C ASP A 64 -22.37 10.15 11.92
N HIS A 65 -23.15 9.17 12.45
CA HIS A 65 -23.96 9.38 13.64
C HIS A 65 -23.11 9.85 14.84
N LEU A 66 -21.94 9.21 15.07
CA LEU A 66 -21.05 9.61 16.17
C LEU A 66 -20.36 10.96 15.91
N VAL A 67 -20.04 11.28 14.66
CA VAL A 67 -19.50 12.60 14.28
C VAL A 67 -20.53 13.70 14.56
N GLU A 68 -21.77 13.54 14.11
CA GLU A 68 -22.87 14.47 14.35
C GLU A 68 -23.13 14.73 15.83
N LYS A 69 -22.92 13.71 16.67
CA LYS A 69 -23.07 13.80 18.12
C LYS A 69 -21.81 14.26 18.85
N ASN A 70 -20.71 14.60 18.13
CA ASN A 70 -19.40 14.90 18.71
C ASN A 70 -18.87 13.78 19.64
N ALA A 71 -19.15 12.54 19.33
CA ALA A 71 -18.87 11.36 20.17
C ALA A 71 -17.76 10.44 19.62
N LEU A 72 -17.18 10.75 18.44
CA LEU A 72 -16.19 9.90 17.77
C LEU A 72 -14.90 9.73 18.59
N SER A 73 -14.57 10.66 19.47
CA SER A 73 -13.36 10.65 20.28
C SER A 73 -13.18 9.41 21.17
N GLN A 74 -14.25 8.71 21.50
CA GLN A 74 -14.21 7.46 22.28
C GLN A 74 -14.11 6.20 21.39
N GLY A 75 -14.28 6.35 20.08
CA GLY A 75 -14.21 5.27 19.10
C GLY A 75 -15.49 4.46 18.96
N VAL A 76 -15.71 3.91 17.77
CA VAL A 76 -16.90 3.07 17.45
C VAL A 76 -16.98 1.84 18.35
N ALA A 77 -15.85 1.19 18.64
CA ALA A 77 -15.83 0.00 19.47
C ALA A 77 -16.37 0.26 20.89
N PHE A 78 -16.11 1.43 21.46
CA PHE A 78 -16.68 1.83 22.73
C PHE A 78 -18.21 1.90 22.65
N TRP A 79 -18.76 2.64 21.68
CA TRP A 79 -20.20 2.88 21.58
C TRP A 79 -20.98 1.61 21.19
N VAL A 80 -20.51 0.89 20.18
CA VAL A 80 -21.12 -0.37 19.74
C VAL A 80 -21.02 -1.41 20.84
N GLY A 81 -19.89 -1.53 21.52
CA GLY A 81 -19.71 -2.46 22.63
C GLY A 81 -20.63 -2.20 23.82
N ASN A 82 -20.84 -0.92 24.19
CA ASN A 82 -21.84 -0.57 25.20
C ASN A 82 -23.26 -0.96 24.77
N ALA A 83 -23.61 -0.72 23.49
CA ALA A 83 -24.91 -1.11 22.97
C ALA A 83 -25.11 -2.64 22.94
N MET A 84 -24.05 -3.40 22.64
CA MET A 84 -24.06 -4.86 22.70
C MET A 84 -24.36 -5.36 24.12
N VAL A 85 -23.70 -4.78 25.13
CA VAL A 85 -23.92 -5.17 26.55
C VAL A 85 -25.30 -4.80 27.01
N GLU A 86 -25.75 -3.57 26.76
CA GLU A 86 -27.04 -3.06 27.27
C GLU A 86 -28.25 -3.69 26.57
N LEU A 87 -28.18 -3.93 25.26
CA LEU A 87 -29.31 -4.36 24.45
C LEU A 87 -29.29 -5.85 24.10
N GLY A 88 -28.18 -6.56 24.35
CA GLY A 88 -28.00 -7.95 23.95
C GLY A 88 -27.99 -8.16 22.44
N LYS A 89 -27.68 -7.14 21.67
CA LYS A 89 -27.62 -7.16 20.19
C LYS A 89 -26.19 -7.42 19.68
N ASN A 90 -26.06 -8.01 18.49
CA ASN A 90 -24.78 -8.10 17.81
C ASN A 90 -24.45 -6.76 17.10
N PRO A 91 -23.20 -6.52 16.62
CA PRO A 91 -22.84 -5.26 16.00
C PRO A 91 -23.65 -4.89 14.75
N GLN A 92 -24.04 -5.88 13.93
CA GLN A 92 -24.87 -5.65 12.75
C GLN A 92 -26.27 -5.14 13.13
N GLU A 93 -26.91 -5.77 14.11
CA GLU A 93 -28.24 -5.35 14.62
C GLU A 93 -28.18 -3.96 15.27
N VAL A 94 -27.06 -3.62 15.91
CA VAL A 94 -26.82 -2.27 16.45
C VAL A 94 -26.75 -1.24 15.31
N ALA A 95 -25.98 -1.53 14.26
CA ALA A 95 -25.84 -0.64 13.11
C ALA A 95 -27.17 -0.44 12.36
N GLU A 96 -27.95 -1.50 12.18
CA GLU A 96 -29.27 -1.44 11.55
C GLU A 96 -30.25 -0.58 12.38
N ALA A 97 -30.24 -0.72 13.71
CA ALA A 97 -31.08 0.11 14.58
C ALA A 97 -30.67 1.61 14.51
N VAL A 98 -29.38 1.91 14.40
CA VAL A 98 -28.91 3.29 14.18
C VAL A 98 -29.38 3.80 12.80
N ALA A 99 -29.24 2.99 11.75
CA ALA A 99 -29.63 3.35 10.40
C ALA A 99 -31.13 3.60 10.25
N ASN A 100 -31.94 2.89 11.02
CA ASN A 100 -33.40 3.05 11.06
C ASN A 100 -33.86 4.22 11.94
N GLY A 101 -32.95 4.90 12.66
CA GLY A 101 -33.27 5.93 13.64
C GLY A 101 -33.91 5.43 14.93
N GLU A 102 -33.81 4.13 15.20
CA GLU A 102 -34.35 3.47 16.39
C GLU A 102 -33.42 3.56 17.60
N LEU A 103 -32.14 3.81 17.35
CA LEU A 103 -31.07 3.84 18.36
C LEU A 103 -30.17 5.06 18.21
N ASP A 104 -30.06 5.84 19.29
CA ASP A 104 -28.97 6.85 19.44
C ASP A 104 -27.92 6.24 20.37
N LEU A 105 -26.75 5.92 19.79
CA LEU A 105 -25.64 5.29 20.53
C LEU A 105 -25.18 6.11 21.74
N THR A 106 -25.29 7.44 21.67
CA THR A 106 -24.84 8.34 22.74
C THR A 106 -25.76 8.35 23.95
N THR A 107 -26.95 7.76 23.83
CA THR A 107 -27.93 7.61 24.94
C THR A 107 -27.85 6.25 25.64
N VAL A 108 -27.07 5.32 25.09
CA VAL A 108 -26.84 4.00 25.68
C VAL A 108 -26.08 4.14 26.99
N LYS A 109 -26.46 3.36 27.98
CA LYS A 109 -25.77 3.34 29.27
C LYS A 109 -24.31 2.88 29.08
N ALA A 110 -23.39 3.62 29.66
CA ALA A 110 -21.99 3.21 29.71
C ALA A 110 -21.79 2.07 30.72
N HIS A 111 -21.08 1.05 30.26
CA HIS A 111 -20.62 -0.08 31.06
C HIS A 111 -19.12 0.03 31.35
N THR A 112 -18.60 -0.84 32.19
CA THR A 112 -17.17 -0.89 32.48
C THR A 112 -16.40 -1.33 31.23
N GLU A 113 -15.14 -0.89 31.12
CA GLU A 113 -14.28 -1.28 30.02
C GLU A 113 -14.15 -2.81 29.91
N ASP A 114 -14.06 -3.52 31.03
CA ASP A 114 -13.99 -4.98 31.06
C ASP A 114 -15.26 -5.66 30.47
N GLU A 115 -16.44 -5.15 30.79
CA GLU A 115 -17.71 -5.65 30.23
C GLU A 115 -17.77 -5.41 28.70
N VAL A 116 -17.38 -4.23 28.25
CA VAL A 116 -17.33 -3.87 26.83
C VAL A 116 -16.34 -4.75 26.09
N ARG A 117 -15.12 -4.89 26.61
CA ARG A 117 -14.09 -5.76 26.01
C ARG A 117 -14.51 -7.23 25.98
N ALA A 118 -15.17 -7.72 27.02
CA ALA A 118 -15.68 -9.08 27.05
C ALA A 118 -16.77 -9.33 25.99
N ALA A 119 -17.65 -8.35 25.75
CA ALA A 119 -18.68 -8.44 24.70
C ALA A 119 -18.06 -8.40 23.29
N LEU A 120 -17.03 -7.60 23.08
CA LEU A 120 -16.33 -7.46 21.79
C LEU A 120 -15.42 -8.65 21.47
N ALA A 121 -14.85 -9.32 22.46
CA ALA A 121 -13.81 -10.34 22.28
C ALA A 121 -14.19 -11.47 21.29
N PRO A 122 -15.40 -12.07 21.31
CA PRO A 122 -15.77 -13.09 20.35
C PRO A 122 -15.83 -12.58 18.91
N VAL A 123 -16.26 -11.34 18.71
CA VAL A 123 -16.36 -10.70 17.38
C VAL A 123 -14.97 -10.38 16.84
N VAL A 124 -14.11 -9.84 17.70
CA VAL A 124 -12.71 -9.55 17.36
C VAL A 124 -12.00 -10.83 16.93
N GLU A 125 -12.10 -11.89 17.73
CA GLU A 125 -11.46 -13.17 17.40
C GLU A 125 -12.00 -13.78 16.10
N ALA A 126 -13.31 -13.71 15.84
CA ALA A 126 -13.88 -14.21 14.59
C ALA A 126 -13.32 -13.49 13.36
N SER A 127 -13.18 -12.17 13.40
CA SER A 127 -12.62 -11.37 12.32
C SER A 127 -11.13 -11.63 12.12
N LEU A 128 -10.37 -11.70 13.20
CA LEU A 128 -8.94 -12.03 13.14
C LEU A 128 -8.72 -13.45 12.63
N ALA A 129 -9.57 -14.40 13.01
CA ALA A 129 -9.52 -15.78 12.51
C ALA A 129 -9.78 -15.85 11.00
N LYS A 130 -10.74 -15.06 10.46
CA LYS A 130 -10.99 -14.99 9.01
C LYS A 130 -9.74 -14.50 8.26
N ILE A 131 -9.08 -13.44 8.74
CA ILE A 131 -7.85 -12.91 8.15
C ILE A 131 -6.72 -13.96 8.19
N ARG A 132 -6.51 -14.62 9.34
CA ARG A 132 -5.52 -15.69 9.47
C ARG A 132 -5.81 -16.86 8.51
N ALA A 133 -7.06 -17.24 8.33
CA ALA A 133 -7.46 -18.32 7.42
C ALA A 133 -7.10 -17.99 5.97
N ASN A 134 -7.30 -16.75 5.50
CA ASN A 134 -6.90 -16.32 4.16
C ASN A 134 -5.37 -16.33 3.99
N ARG A 135 -4.64 -15.85 4.99
CA ARG A 135 -3.17 -15.90 4.98
C ARG A 135 -2.68 -17.35 4.89
N LYS A 136 -3.25 -18.24 5.73
CA LYS A 136 -2.89 -19.65 5.71
C LYS A 136 -3.23 -20.32 4.37
N ARG A 137 -4.40 -20.03 3.78
CA ARG A 137 -4.78 -20.55 2.44
C ARG A 137 -3.74 -20.22 1.39
N ARG A 138 -3.23 -18.98 1.37
CA ARG A 138 -2.13 -18.57 0.47
C ARG A 138 -0.84 -19.36 0.75
N GLU A 139 -0.45 -19.46 2.02
CA GLU A 139 0.76 -20.21 2.41
C GLU A 139 0.66 -21.69 2.04
N ASP A 140 -0.49 -22.31 2.26
CA ASP A 140 -0.77 -23.72 1.91
C ASP A 140 -0.73 -23.94 0.39
N PHE A 141 -1.32 -23.00 -0.39
CA PHE A 141 -1.27 -23.07 -1.85
C PHE A 141 0.17 -23.00 -2.37
N LEU A 142 0.93 -22.03 -1.88
CA LEU A 142 2.35 -21.88 -2.24
C LEU A 142 3.14 -23.15 -1.90
N ALA A 143 2.95 -23.70 -0.71
CA ALA A 143 3.62 -24.93 -0.28
C ALA A 143 3.26 -26.14 -1.18
N ALA A 144 2.01 -26.26 -1.59
CA ALA A 144 1.53 -27.34 -2.45
C ALA A 144 2.08 -27.27 -3.89
N HIS A 145 2.46 -26.08 -4.38
CA HIS A 145 2.92 -25.84 -5.75
C HIS A 145 4.42 -25.47 -5.85
N GLY A 146 5.24 -25.93 -4.91
CA GLY A 146 6.70 -25.78 -4.98
C GLY A 146 7.25 -24.47 -4.42
N GLY A 147 6.43 -23.70 -3.72
CA GLY A 147 6.82 -22.43 -3.10
C GLY A 147 6.60 -21.21 -3.99
N ASP A 148 7.26 -20.13 -3.61
CA ASP A 148 7.19 -18.89 -4.36
C ASP A 148 8.13 -18.90 -5.57
N LYS A 149 7.73 -18.27 -6.66
CA LYS A 149 8.57 -18.16 -7.86
C LYS A 149 9.88 -17.45 -7.52
N GLU A 150 10.99 -18.06 -7.92
CA GLU A 150 12.29 -17.37 -7.96
C GLU A 150 12.32 -16.31 -9.09
N GLY A 151 13.12 -15.28 -8.89
CA GLY A 151 13.27 -14.19 -9.87
C GLY A 151 12.11 -13.19 -9.86
N PRO A 152 12.05 -12.31 -10.86
CA PRO A 152 11.06 -11.23 -10.89
C PRO A 152 9.63 -11.74 -11.05
N TRP A 153 8.71 -11.14 -10.30
CA TRP A 153 7.27 -11.30 -10.54
C TRP A 153 6.81 -10.33 -11.62
N ILE A 154 6.19 -10.85 -12.65
CA ILE A 154 5.57 -10.04 -13.70
C ILE A 154 4.28 -9.46 -13.15
N TYR A 155 4.27 -8.16 -12.92
CA TYR A 155 3.18 -7.40 -12.35
C TYR A 155 2.48 -6.59 -13.43
N LEU A 156 1.17 -6.81 -13.60
CA LEU A 156 0.36 -6.24 -14.65
C LEU A 156 -0.86 -5.50 -14.08
N ILE A 157 -1.20 -4.35 -14.63
CA ILE A 157 -2.41 -3.61 -14.28
C ILE A 157 -3.52 -3.97 -15.26
N VAL A 158 -4.67 -4.40 -14.70
CA VAL A 158 -5.94 -4.59 -15.41
C VAL A 158 -7.01 -3.81 -14.65
N ALA A 159 -7.53 -2.73 -15.20
CA ALA A 159 -8.48 -1.86 -14.53
C ALA A 159 -9.36 -1.14 -15.56
N THR A 160 -10.43 -1.81 -16.00
CA THR A 160 -11.37 -1.28 -17.01
C THR A 160 -12.47 -0.41 -16.40
N GLY A 161 -12.72 -0.54 -15.11
CA GLY A 161 -13.86 0.04 -14.40
C GLY A 161 -15.01 -0.96 -14.20
N ASN A 162 -14.98 -2.11 -14.87
CA ASN A 162 -15.97 -3.15 -14.78
C ASN A 162 -15.32 -4.45 -14.27
N ILE A 163 -15.70 -4.89 -13.07
CA ILE A 163 -15.07 -6.07 -12.42
C ILE A 163 -15.22 -7.34 -13.28
N PHE A 164 -16.31 -7.51 -13.98
CA PHE A 164 -16.55 -8.72 -14.78
C PHE A 164 -15.66 -8.74 -16.04
N GLU A 165 -15.42 -7.59 -16.66
CA GLU A 165 -14.44 -7.47 -17.74
C GLU A 165 -13.01 -7.62 -17.23
N ASP A 166 -12.72 -7.07 -16.06
CA ASP A 166 -11.40 -7.20 -15.40
C ASP A 166 -11.08 -8.67 -15.13
N ILE A 167 -12.04 -9.49 -14.72
CA ILE A 167 -11.85 -10.94 -14.50
C ILE A 167 -11.41 -11.63 -15.80
N VAL A 168 -12.04 -11.31 -16.92
CA VAL A 168 -11.69 -11.89 -18.24
C VAL A 168 -10.25 -11.52 -18.60
N GLN A 169 -9.89 -10.25 -18.47
CA GLN A 169 -8.56 -9.76 -18.80
C GLN A 169 -7.48 -10.24 -17.83
N ALA A 170 -7.79 -10.29 -16.53
CA ALA A 170 -6.89 -10.79 -15.49
C ALA A 170 -6.55 -12.27 -15.66
N THR A 171 -7.57 -13.10 -15.93
CA THR A 171 -7.36 -14.55 -16.15
C THR A 171 -6.60 -14.80 -17.45
N ALA A 172 -6.83 -14.03 -18.50
CA ALA A 172 -6.04 -14.10 -19.73
C ALA A 172 -4.57 -13.75 -19.48
N ALA A 173 -4.30 -12.66 -18.74
CA ALA A 173 -2.94 -12.24 -18.40
C ALA A 173 -2.23 -13.27 -17.49
N ALA A 174 -2.95 -13.86 -16.54
CA ALA A 174 -2.43 -14.93 -15.69
C ALA A 174 -1.97 -16.14 -16.52
N ARG A 175 -2.79 -16.62 -17.45
CA ARG A 175 -2.42 -17.70 -18.38
C ARG A 175 -1.23 -17.37 -19.29
N GLN A 176 -1.01 -16.08 -19.57
CA GLN A 176 0.14 -15.61 -20.35
C GLN A 176 1.42 -15.51 -19.50
N GLY A 177 1.32 -15.59 -18.19
CA GLY A 177 2.48 -15.62 -17.29
C GLY A 177 2.60 -14.45 -16.31
N ALA A 178 1.59 -13.60 -16.17
CA ALA A 178 1.57 -12.59 -15.13
C ALA A 178 1.49 -13.24 -13.74
N ASP A 179 2.29 -12.79 -12.79
CA ASP A 179 2.39 -13.30 -11.42
C ASP A 179 1.61 -12.45 -10.41
N VAL A 180 1.45 -11.17 -10.71
CA VAL A 180 0.72 -10.19 -9.90
C VAL A 180 -0.23 -9.43 -10.80
N ILE A 181 -1.50 -9.40 -10.44
CA ILE A 181 -2.54 -8.67 -11.17
C ILE A 181 -3.06 -7.53 -10.28
N ALA A 182 -2.84 -6.29 -10.69
CA ALA A 182 -3.47 -5.13 -10.09
C ALA A 182 -4.76 -4.82 -10.84
N VAL A 183 -5.86 -5.38 -10.39
CA VAL A 183 -7.16 -5.20 -11.03
C VAL A 183 -7.88 -3.99 -10.45
N ILE A 184 -7.83 -3.87 -9.15
CA ILE A 184 -8.59 -2.87 -8.42
C ILE A 184 -7.69 -1.68 -8.18
N ARG A 185 -7.89 -0.66 -8.98
CA ARG A 185 -7.14 0.59 -8.95
C ARG A 185 -8.06 1.73 -8.53
N THR A 186 -7.72 2.37 -7.44
CA THR A 186 -8.57 3.37 -6.80
C THR A 186 -8.16 4.82 -7.11
N THR A 187 -7.62 5.11 -8.30
CA THR A 187 -7.14 6.46 -8.62
C THR A 187 -8.21 7.53 -8.39
N GLY A 188 -9.44 7.31 -8.85
CA GLY A 188 -10.57 8.20 -8.58
C GLY A 188 -11.12 8.04 -7.17
N GLN A 189 -11.20 6.83 -6.67
CA GLN A 189 -11.73 6.51 -5.34
C GLN A 189 -10.87 7.07 -4.20
N SER A 190 -9.59 7.34 -4.43
CA SER A 190 -8.69 7.88 -3.41
C SER A 190 -9.19 9.19 -2.78
N LEU A 191 -10.05 9.92 -3.46
CA LEU A 191 -10.64 11.18 -3.01
C LEU A 191 -12.09 11.05 -2.49
N LEU A 192 -12.63 9.83 -2.45
CA LEU A 192 -13.94 9.55 -1.89
C LEU A 192 -13.79 9.12 -0.42
N ASP A 193 -14.64 9.67 0.44
CA ASP A 193 -14.65 9.31 1.86
C ASP A 193 -15.75 8.28 2.17
N TYR A 194 -15.97 7.38 1.25
CA TYR A 194 -16.82 6.19 1.37
C TYR A 194 -16.34 5.09 0.41
N VAL A 195 -16.70 3.85 0.69
CA VAL A 195 -16.46 2.72 -0.20
C VAL A 195 -17.79 2.28 -0.80
N PRO A 196 -17.94 2.24 -2.14
CA PRO A 196 -19.13 1.69 -2.79
C PRO A 196 -19.41 0.25 -2.34
N TYR A 197 -20.69 -0.13 -2.32
CA TYR A 197 -21.12 -1.46 -1.92
C TYR A 197 -21.37 -2.37 -3.12
N GLY A 198 -21.03 -3.66 -2.97
CA GLY A 198 -21.28 -4.67 -4.00
C GLY A 198 -20.29 -4.68 -5.17
N SER A 199 -20.66 -5.44 -6.21
CA SER A 199 -19.91 -5.48 -7.46
C SER A 199 -20.14 -4.21 -8.27
N THR A 200 -19.09 -3.73 -8.96
CA THR A 200 -19.18 -2.50 -9.76
C THR A 200 -18.88 -2.75 -11.22
N THR A 201 -19.67 -2.11 -12.10
CA THR A 201 -19.52 -2.15 -13.56
C THR A 201 -19.07 -0.82 -14.14
N GLU A 202 -18.88 0.18 -13.29
CA GLU A 202 -18.37 1.49 -13.62
C GLU A 202 -17.28 1.87 -12.63
N GLY A 203 -16.26 2.58 -13.08
CA GLY A 203 -15.17 3.03 -12.24
C GLY A 203 -14.62 4.37 -12.71
N PHE A 204 -14.19 5.21 -11.77
CA PHE A 204 -13.56 6.50 -12.04
C PHE A 204 -12.04 6.39 -11.87
N GLY A 205 -11.33 6.32 -13.00
CA GLY A 205 -9.88 6.12 -13.01
C GLY A 205 -9.45 4.69 -12.65
N GLY A 206 -10.27 3.71 -12.99
CA GLY A 206 -10.11 2.27 -12.74
C GLY A 206 -11.31 1.67 -12.03
N THR A 207 -11.21 0.42 -11.65
CA THR A 207 -12.28 -0.32 -10.97
C THR A 207 -12.30 0.00 -9.48
N TYR A 208 -13.47 0.14 -8.87
CA TYR A 208 -13.57 0.44 -7.44
C TYR A 208 -13.06 -0.73 -6.57
N ALA A 209 -12.38 -0.39 -5.50
CA ALA A 209 -12.10 -1.31 -4.42
C ALA A 209 -13.36 -1.46 -3.56
N THR A 210 -14.05 -2.59 -3.70
CA THR A 210 -15.13 -3.02 -2.83
C THR A 210 -14.85 -4.41 -2.33
N GLN A 211 -15.44 -4.82 -1.22
CA GLN A 211 -15.23 -6.17 -0.69
C GLN A 211 -15.67 -7.23 -1.70
N GLU A 212 -16.80 -7.01 -2.37
CA GLU A 212 -17.33 -7.93 -3.39
C GLU A 212 -16.40 -8.03 -4.61
N ASN A 213 -15.83 -6.90 -5.08
CA ASN A 213 -14.87 -6.93 -6.19
C ASN A 213 -13.60 -7.71 -5.81
N PHE A 214 -13.12 -7.57 -4.56
CA PHE A 214 -11.99 -8.38 -4.06
C PHE A 214 -12.33 -9.88 -4.08
N ARG A 215 -13.51 -10.24 -3.57
CA ARG A 215 -13.97 -11.63 -3.52
C ARG A 215 -14.05 -12.25 -4.91
N LEU A 216 -14.74 -11.60 -5.84
CA LEU A 216 -14.91 -12.08 -7.21
C LEU A 216 -13.58 -12.26 -7.93
N MET A 217 -12.69 -11.28 -7.79
CA MET A 217 -11.37 -11.38 -8.43
C MET A 217 -10.50 -12.45 -7.79
N ARG A 218 -10.49 -12.57 -6.45
CA ARG A 218 -9.72 -13.61 -5.76
C ARG A 218 -10.17 -15.00 -6.20
N GLU A 219 -11.49 -15.26 -6.26
CA GLU A 219 -12.03 -16.53 -6.75
C GLU A 219 -11.58 -16.85 -8.18
N ALA A 220 -11.58 -15.84 -9.07
CA ALA A 220 -11.14 -16.02 -10.44
C ALA A 220 -9.63 -16.31 -10.53
N LEU A 221 -8.81 -15.60 -9.74
CA LEU A 221 -7.36 -15.82 -9.72
C LEU A 221 -6.97 -17.13 -9.02
N ASP A 222 -7.69 -17.57 -8.00
CA ASP A 222 -7.49 -18.89 -7.39
C ASP A 222 -7.74 -20.00 -8.41
N LYS A 223 -8.86 -19.91 -9.15
CA LYS A 223 -9.20 -20.89 -10.19
C LYS A 223 -8.14 -20.97 -11.29
N VAL A 224 -7.73 -19.84 -11.86
CA VAL A 224 -6.68 -19.85 -12.89
C VAL A 224 -5.33 -20.26 -12.32
N GLY A 225 -5.04 -19.95 -11.06
CA GLY A 225 -3.83 -20.37 -10.37
C GLY A 225 -3.74 -21.90 -10.20
N GLU A 226 -4.87 -22.55 -9.88
CA GLU A 226 -4.96 -24.02 -9.85
C GLU A 226 -4.76 -24.63 -11.25
N GLU A 227 -5.36 -24.05 -12.29
CA GLU A 227 -5.20 -24.49 -13.68
C GLU A 227 -3.73 -24.39 -14.14
N GLU A 228 -3.03 -23.32 -13.77
CA GLU A 228 -1.64 -23.04 -14.17
C GLU A 228 -0.59 -23.64 -13.18
N GLY A 229 -1.03 -24.19 -12.06
CA GLY A 229 -0.16 -24.75 -11.03
C GLY A 229 0.73 -23.73 -10.33
N ARG A 230 0.30 -22.47 -10.21
CA ARG A 230 1.05 -21.39 -9.58
C ARG A 230 0.15 -20.35 -8.93
N TYR A 231 0.61 -19.74 -7.84
CA TYR A 231 -0.13 -18.71 -7.15
C TYR A 231 -0.12 -17.38 -7.92
N ILE A 232 -1.30 -16.79 -8.18
CA ILE A 232 -1.45 -15.49 -8.82
C ILE A 232 -1.84 -14.48 -7.75
N ARG A 233 -1.02 -13.46 -7.54
CA ARG A 233 -1.24 -12.43 -6.52
C ARG A 233 -2.25 -11.40 -6.99
N LEU A 234 -3.14 -11.02 -6.09
CA LEU A 234 -4.06 -9.90 -6.27
C LEU A 234 -3.47 -8.65 -5.63
N CYS A 235 -3.37 -7.57 -6.39
CA CYS A 235 -2.91 -6.27 -5.92
C CYS A 235 -3.99 -5.20 -6.05
N ASN A 236 -3.97 -4.24 -5.13
CA ASN A 236 -4.81 -3.05 -5.16
C ASN A 236 -3.95 -1.78 -5.02
N TYR A 237 -4.40 -0.70 -5.65
CA TYR A 237 -3.83 0.64 -5.48
C TYR A 237 -4.72 1.46 -4.53
N CYS A 238 -4.31 1.58 -3.29
CA CYS A 238 -5.02 2.39 -2.31
C CYS A 238 -4.07 3.20 -1.43
N SER A 239 -4.13 4.50 -1.60
CA SER A 239 -3.46 5.50 -0.77
C SER A 239 -4.37 6.73 -0.62
N GLY A 240 -5.63 6.50 -0.27
CA GLY A 240 -6.68 7.50 -0.25
C GLY A 240 -7.41 7.59 1.09
N LEU A 241 -8.53 8.29 1.09
CA LEU A 241 -9.34 8.59 2.28
C LEU A 241 -9.96 7.34 2.95
N CYS A 242 -10.08 6.21 2.23
CA CYS A 242 -10.61 4.94 2.76
C CYS A 242 -9.53 3.85 2.90
N MET A 243 -8.28 4.23 3.00
CA MET A 243 -7.14 3.29 2.96
C MET A 243 -7.26 2.14 3.99
N PRO A 244 -7.52 2.36 5.29
CA PRO A 244 -7.62 1.26 6.24
C PRO A 244 -8.87 0.41 6.04
N GLU A 245 -9.99 0.99 5.56
CA GLU A 245 -11.20 0.22 5.21
C GLU A 245 -10.91 -0.76 4.07
N ILE A 246 -10.22 -0.29 3.02
CA ILE A 246 -9.86 -1.13 1.88
C ILE A 246 -8.86 -2.20 2.30
N ALA A 247 -7.93 -1.89 3.21
CA ALA A 247 -7.03 -2.89 3.78
C ALA A 247 -7.78 -4.01 4.52
N ALA A 248 -8.78 -3.66 5.34
CA ALA A 248 -9.60 -4.64 6.05
C ALA A 248 -10.42 -5.51 5.10
N MET A 249 -11.10 -4.92 4.13
CA MET A 249 -11.84 -5.66 3.10
C MET A 249 -10.92 -6.58 2.28
N GLY A 250 -9.74 -6.07 1.87
CA GLY A 250 -8.75 -6.87 1.16
C GLY A 250 -8.23 -8.04 2.00
N ALA A 251 -7.98 -7.83 3.29
CA ALA A 251 -7.56 -8.87 4.21
C ALA A 251 -8.65 -9.96 4.40
N PHE A 252 -9.92 -9.56 4.42
CA PHE A 252 -11.05 -10.50 4.47
C PHE A 252 -11.22 -11.34 3.22
N GLU A 253 -10.75 -10.85 2.07
CA GLU A 253 -10.94 -11.52 0.77
C GLU A 253 -9.64 -12.02 0.13
N GLY A 254 -8.52 -12.01 0.88
CA GLY A 254 -7.26 -12.62 0.44
C GLY A 254 -6.45 -11.76 -0.54
N LEU A 255 -6.45 -10.44 -0.35
CA LEU A 255 -5.52 -9.53 -1.03
C LEU A 255 -4.07 -9.87 -0.66
N ASP A 256 -3.16 -9.76 -1.63
CA ASP A 256 -1.75 -10.11 -1.47
C ASP A 256 -0.81 -8.91 -1.45
N MET A 257 -1.18 -7.85 -2.16
CA MET A 257 -0.38 -6.63 -2.25
C MET A 257 -1.28 -5.39 -2.22
N MET A 258 -0.77 -4.30 -1.64
CA MET A 258 -1.51 -3.05 -1.53
C MET A 258 -0.58 -1.84 -1.62
N LEU A 259 -0.95 -0.82 -2.40
CA LEU A 259 -0.25 0.46 -2.36
C LEU A 259 -0.51 1.13 -1.01
N ASN A 260 0.55 1.36 -0.25
CA ASN A 260 0.52 1.99 1.06
C ASN A 260 1.79 2.81 1.27
N ASP A 261 1.83 4.00 0.66
CA ASP A 261 2.96 4.92 0.68
C ASP A 261 2.71 6.05 1.68
N ALA A 262 3.70 6.36 2.52
CA ALA A 262 3.58 7.38 3.55
C ALA A 262 3.27 8.77 3.00
N LEU A 263 3.80 9.12 1.83
CA LEU A 263 3.76 10.47 1.28
C LEU A 263 2.91 10.60 0.01
N TYR A 264 2.62 9.49 -0.69
CA TYR A 264 1.90 9.53 -1.97
C TYR A 264 0.55 10.25 -1.88
N GLY A 265 -0.29 9.90 -0.91
CA GLY A 265 -1.60 10.53 -0.73
C GLY A 265 -1.49 12.02 -0.40
N ILE A 266 -0.48 12.38 0.37
CA ILE A 266 -0.24 13.77 0.80
C ILE A 266 0.28 14.61 -0.37
N LEU A 267 1.39 14.19 -0.95
CA LEU A 267 2.10 15.00 -1.95
C LEU A 267 1.39 14.99 -3.30
N PHE A 268 0.91 13.83 -3.75
CA PHE A 268 0.35 13.66 -5.10
C PHE A 268 -1.18 13.84 -5.18
N ARG A 269 -1.92 13.58 -4.09
CA ARG A 269 -3.39 13.63 -4.07
C ARG A 269 -3.99 14.76 -3.24
N ASP A 270 -3.15 15.56 -2.57
CA ASP A 270 -3.60 16.65 -1.69
C ASP A 270 -4.53 16.18 -0.56
N ILE A 271 -4.26 15.00 -0.02
CA ILE A 271 -4.94 14.49 1.16
C ILE A 271 -4.23 15.04 2.41
N ASN A 272 -4.99 15.44 3.41
CA ASN A 272 -4.44 16.00 4.64
C ASN A 272 -3.40 15.05 5.28
N MET A 273 -2.26 15.61 5.69
CA MET A 273 -1.15 14.82 6.21
C MET A 273 -1.46 14.17 7.57
N GLN A 274 -2.22 14.85 8.44
CA GLN A 274 -2.62 14.31 9.74
C GLN A 274 -3.54 13.09 9.54
N ARG A 275 -4.54 13.23 8.66
CA ARG A 275 -5.45 12.16 8.26
C ARG A 275 -4.69 10.97 7.69
N THR A 276 -3.82 11.21 6.73
CA THR A 276 -3.09 10.15 6.02
C THR A 276 -2.19 9.35 6.95
N LEU A 277 -1.43 9.99 7.83
CA LEU A 277 -0.49 9.30 8.71
C LEU A 277 -1.21 8.43 9.76
N VAL A 278 -2.34 8.88 10.28
CA VAL A 278 -3.17 8.09 11.21
C VAL A 278 -3.79 6.88 10.47
N ASP A 279 -4.42 7.10 9.31
CA ASP A 279 -5.04 6.06 8.51
C ASP A 279 -4.05 4.97 8.09
N GLN A 280 -2.86 5.37 7.66
CA GLN A 280 -1.82 4.44 7.24
C GLN A 280 -1.28 3.56 8.37
N CYS A 281 -1.18 4.08 9.57
CA CYS A 281 -0.70 3.29 10.71
C CYS A 281 -1.60 2.05 10.92
N PHE A 282 -2.92 2.24 10.91
CA PHE A 282 -3.85 1.13 11.03
C PHE A 282 -3.86 0.23 9.78
N SER A 283 -3.81 0.82 8.59
CA SER A 283 -3.68 0.06 7.34
C SER A 283 -2.45 -0.86 7.34
N ARG A 284 -1.29 -0.36 7.80
CA ARG A 284 -0.05 -1.17 7.90
C ARG A 284 -0.16 -2.29 8.93
N ALA A 285 -0.81 -2.04 10.07
CA ALA A 285 -1.05 -3.07 11.07
C ALA A 285 -1.90 -4.22 10.50
N ILE A 286 -2.96 -3.90 9.75
CA ILE A 286 -3.81 -4.87 9.05
C ILE A 286 -3.00 -5.61 7.99
N ASN A 287 -2.25 -4.90 7.15
CA ASN A 287 -1.43 -5.51 6.09
C ASN A 287 -0.38 -6.45 6.65
N SER A 288 0.29 -6.08 7.73
CA SER A 288 1.25 -6.94 8.41
C SER A 288 0.59 -8.23 8.92
N TYR A 289 -0.52 -8.10 9.64
CA TYR A 289 -1.25 -9.23 10.19
C TYR A 289 -1.75 -10.20 9.11
N ALA A 290 -2.27 -9.67 8.01
CA ALA A 290 -2.76 -10.44 6.87
C ALA A 290 -1.64 -11.01 5.97
N GLY A 291 -0.38 -10.64 6.19
CA GLY A 291 0.74 -11.01 5.33
C GLY A 291 0.68 -10.34 3.94
N ILE A 292 0.00 -9.19 3.83
CA ILE A 292 -0.09 -8.40 2.59
C ILE A 292 1.21 -7.62 2.42
N ILE A 293 1.78 -7.67 1.20
CA ILE A 293 2.95 -6.88 0.84
C ILE A 293 2.50 -5.45 0.55
N ILE A 294 3.05 -4.47 1.25
CA ILE A 294 2.86 -3.08 0.82
C ILE A 294 3.71 -2.82 -0.41
N ASN A 295 3.20 -2.07 -1.37
CA ASN A 295 4.02 -1.45 -2.39
C ASN A 295 3.92 0.07 -2.27
N THR A 296 4.99 0.76 -2.61
CA THR A 296 5.08 2.21 -2.48
C THR A 296 5.25 2.86 -3.85
N GLY A 297 4.96 4.13 -3.94
CA GLY A 297 4.90 4.87 -5.21
C GLY A 297 5.69 6.17 -5.14
N GLU A 298 6.87 6.14 -4.54
CA GLU A 298 7.75 7.28 -4.32
C GLU A 298 8.13 8.02 -5.61
N ASP A 299 8.17 7.27 -6.72
CA ASP A 299 8.37 7.80 -8.06
C ASP A 299 7.32 8.85 -8.47
N ASN A 300 6.09 8.72 -7.96
CA ASN A 300 4.99 9.60 -8.39
C ASN A 300 5.16 11.05 -7.95
N TYR A 301 5.83 11.35 -6.85
CA TYR A 301 6.03 12.74 -6.45
C TYR A 301 7.20 13.42 -7.17
N LEU A 302 7.96 12.71 -7.98
CA LEU A 302 8.88 13.30 -8.96
C LEU A 302 8.20 13.72 -10.27
N THR A 303 6.87 13.64 -10.37
CA THR A 303 6.13 13.98 -11.60
C THR A 303 6.37 15.40 -12.07
N THR A 304 6.58 16.34 -11.13
CA THR A 304 6.82 17.76 -11.41
C THR A 304 8.24 18.21 -11.15
N ALA A 305 9.09 17.36 -10.55
CA ALA A 305 10.46 17.66 -10.22
C ALA A 305 11.43 16.98 -11.21
N ASP A 306 12.65 17.50 -11.31
CA ASP A 306 13.71 16.86 -12.07
C ASP A 306 14.20 15.59 -11.35
N ALA A 307 14.02 14.44 -12.00
CA ALA A 307 14.35 13.16 -11.41
C ALA A 307 15.87 12.92 -11.24
N VAL A 308 16.71 13.67 -11.93
CA VAL A 308 18.17 13.63 -11.75
C VAL A 308 18.57 14.39 -10.49
N GLU A 309 18.03 15.59 -10.31
CA GLU A 309 18.37 16.46 -9.17
C GLU A 309 17.69 16.00 -7.88
N GLU A 310 16.42 15.56 -7.95
CA GLU A 310 15.56 15.23 -6.82
C GLU A 310 15.49 13.73 -6.47
N ALA A 311 16.31 12.88 -7.10
CA ALA A 311 16.35 11.43 -6.85
C ALA A 311 16.52 11.07 -5.36
N HIS A 312 17.22 11.91 -4.60
CA HIS A 312 17.43 11.71 -3.17
C HIS A 312 16.13 11.76 -2.35
N THR A 313 15.09 12.41 -2.83
CA THR A 313 13.77 12.43 -2.16
C THR A 313 13.10 11.05 -2.23
N VAL A 314 13.29 10.31 -3.34
CA VAL A 314 12.81 8.93 -3.47
C VAL A 314 13.49 8.04 -2.44
N LEU A 315 14.82 8.08 -2.34
CA LEU A 315 15.56 7.28 -1.38
C LEU A 315 15.21 7.66 0.07
N ALA A 316 15.10 8.95 0.38
CA ALA A 316 14.69 9.42 1.71
C ALA A 316 13.29 8.90 2.09
N SER A 317 12.33 8.93 1.15
CA SER A 317 11.00 8.41 1.40
C SER A 317 10.94 6.89 1.53
N GLN A 318 11.84 6.14 0.86
CA GLN A 318 11.99 4.69 1.09
C GLN A 318 12.42 4.40 2.52
N PHE A 319 13.40 5.12 3.07
CA PHE A 319 13.79 5.01 4.49
C PHE A 319 12.63 5.36 5.44
N LEU A 320 11.84 6.40 5.12
CA LEU A 320 10.66 6.76 5.92
C LEU A 320 9.58 5.66 5.85
N ASN A 321 9.30 5.13 4.65
CA ASN A 321 8.35 4.03 4.49
C ASN A 321 8.80 2.77 5.22
N GLU A 322 10.10 2.42 5.18
CA GLU A 322 10.68 1.34 5.99
C GLU A 322 10.45 1.58 7.49
N ALA A 323 10.77 2.78 7.98
CA ALA A 323 10.65 3.11 9.39
C ALA A 323 9.19 3.03 9.90
N PHE A 324 8.25 3.61 9.17
CA PHE A 324 6.82 3.52 9.50
C PHE A 324 6.28 2.09 9.40
N ALA A 325 6.76 1.28 8.44
CA ALA A 325 6.37 -0.10 8.30
C ALA A 325 6.85 -0.94 9.50
N LEU A 326 8.10 -0.76 9.92
CA LEU A 326 8.66 -1.43 11.09
C LEU A 326 7.91 -1.05 12.38
N LYS A 327 7.48 0.20 12.52
CA LYS A 327 6.63 0.64 13.65
C LYS A 327 5.29 -0.11 13.71
N ALA A 328 4.69 -0.43 12.59
CA ALA A 328 3.46 -1.22 12.49
C ALA A 328 3.71 -2.75 12.56
N GLY A 329 4.94 -3.18 12.83
CA GLY A 329 5.32 -4.59 12.88
C GLY A 329 5.34 -5.28 11.52
N LEU A 330 5.52 -4.54 10.42
CA LEU A 330 5.54 -5.08 9.05
C LEU A 330 6.98 -5.41 8.65
N PRO A 331 7.33 -6.70 8.46
CA PRO A 331 8.70 -7.13 8.22
C PRO A 331 9.21 -6.73 6.83
N ALA A 332 10.55 -6.65 6.66
CA ALA A 332 11.19 -6.26 5.40
C ALA A 332 10.68 -7.03 4.18
N LYS A 333 10.42 -8.33 4.31
CA LYS A 333 9.87 -9.20 3.24
C LYS A 333 8.44 -8.85 2.80
N GLN A 334 7.75 -7.97 3.50
CA GLN A 334 6.45 -7.43 3.12
C GLN A 334 6.53 -5.98 2.62
N GLN A 335 7.74 -5.42 2.44
CA GLN A 335 7.96 -4.03 2.05
C GLN A 335 8.40 -3.95 0.58
N GLY A 336 7.45 -3.91 -0.34
CA GLY A 336 7.67 -3.70 -1.77
C GLY A 336 7.94 -2.23 -2.08
N LEU A 337 9.05 -1.69 -1.54
CA LEU A 337 9.42 -0.29 -1.73
C LEU A 337 9.63 0.01 -3.22
N GLY A 338 9.03 1.08 -3.71
CA GLY A 338 9.18 1.55 -5.08
C GLY A 338 10.50 2.31 -5.27
N HIS A 339 11.15 2.11 -6.40
CA HIS A 339 12.41 2.78 -6.67
C HIS A 339 12.68 3.09 -8.15
N ALA A 340 11.62 3.15 -8.95
CA ALA A 340 11.75 3.75 -10.27
C ALA A 340 11.94 5.26 -10.09
N PHE A 341 13.02 5.79 -10.61
CA PHE A 341 13.31 7.22 -10.48
C PHE A 341 12.74 8.02 -11.64
N GLU A 342 12.22 7.33 -12.66
CA GLU A 342 11.59 7.91 -13.84
C GLU A 342 12.43 9.01 -14.52
N ILE A 343 13.75 8.78 -14.66
CA ILE A 343 14.64 9.69 -15.37
C ILE A 343 14.21 9.76 -16.84
N ASP A 344 14.17 10.98 -17.40
CA ASP A 344 13.86 11.18 -18.82
C ASP A 344 14.83 10.35 -19.69
N PRO A 345 14.35 9.44 -20.52
CA PRO A 345 15.19 8.64 -21.43
C PRO A 345 16.01 9.46 -22.43
N ALA A 346 15.74 10.78 -22.57
CA ALA A 346 16.53 11.69 -23.38
C ALA A 346 17.78 12.22 -22.66
N VAL A 347 17.88 12.07 -21.34
CA VAL A 347 19.05 12.47 -20.55
C VAL A 347 20.23 11.57 -20.90
N GLU A 348 21.38 12.20 -21.20
CA GLU A 348 22.62 11.46 -21.44
C GLU A 348 23.00 10.64 -20.19
N ASN A 349 23.34 9.37 -20.38
CA ASN A 349 23.60 8.40 -19.30
C ASN A 349 22.38 8.13 -18.36
N GLY A 350 21.16 8.55 -18.72
CA GLY A 350 19.95 8.34 -17.90
C GLY A 350 19.75 6.88 -17.51
N PHE A 351 20.03 5.93 -18.41
CA PHE A 351 19.97 4.50 -18.10
C PHE A 351 21.01 4.07 -17.06
N LEU A 352 22.24 4.62 -17.08
CA LEU A 352 23.25 4.34 -16.05
C LEU A 352 22.82 4.89 -14.68
N TYR A 353 22.15 6.03 -14.66
CA TYR A 353 21.64 6.60 -13.43
C TYR A 353 20.52 5.75 -12.83
N GLU A 354 19.59 5.27 -13.67
CA GLU A 354 18.53 4.34 -13.22
C GLU A 354 19.13 3.03 -12.67
N LEU A 355 20.08 2.44 -13.39
CA LEU A 355 20.73 1.21 -12.97
C LEU A 355 21.49 1.39 -11.64
N ALA A 356 22.19 2.53 -11.47
CA ALA A 356 22.89 2.85 -10.23
C ALA A 356 21.93 2.96 -9.04
N GLN A 357 20.80 3.60 -9.25
CA GLN A 357 19.80 3.82 -8.20
C GLN A 357 19.04 2.55 -7.86
N ALA A 358 18.74 1.71 -8.85
CA ALA A 358 18.14 0.41 -8.64
C ALA A 358 19.05 -0.54 -7.84
N GLU A 359 20.34 -0.58 -8.17
CA GLU A 359 21.34 -1.34 -7.41
C GLU A 359 21.53 -0.78 -6.00
N MET A 360 21.59 0.55 -5.85
CA MET A 360 21.67 1.22 -4.55
C MET A 360 20.49 0.83 -3.64
N ALA A 361 19.26 0.88 -4.16
CA ALA A 361 18.09 0.48 -3.40
C ALA A 361 18.17 -1.01 -3.00
N ARG A 362 18.61 -1.89 -3.90
CA ARG A 362 18.80 -3.32 -3.62
C ARG A 362 19.86 -3.57 -2.54
N GLU A 363 20.99 -2.85 -2.56
CA GLU A 363 22.02 -2.98 -1.52
C GLU A 363 21.56 -2.46 -0.16
N ILE A 364 20.75 -1.39 -0.13
CA ILE A 364 20.22 -0.80 1.11
C ILE A 364 19.08 -1.66 1.70
N PHE A 365 18.21 -2.22 0.87
CA PHE A 365 17.02 -2.99 1.28
C PHE A 365 17.08 -4.44 0.75
N PRO A 366 18.05 -5.27 1.19
CA PRO A 366 18.35 -6.56 0.58
C PRO A 366 17.22 -7.60 0.69
N GLU A 367 16.42 -7.54 1.74
CA GLU A 367 15.32 -8.49 1.99
C GLU A 367 13.96 -8.02 1.44
N ALA A 368 13.86 -6.76 1.05
CA ALA A 368 12.61 -6.18 0.57
C ALA A 368 12.29 -6.68 -0.86
N PRO A 369 11.04 -7.07 -1.16
CA PRO A 369 10.63 -7.39 -2.53
C PRO A 369 10.42 -6.09 -3.33
N LEU A 370 11.50 -5.38 -3.59
CA LEU A 370 11.47 -4.06 -4.23
C LEU A 370 10.66 -4.05 -5.52
N LYS A 371 9.85 -3.00 -5.70
CA LYS A 371 9.05 -2.76 -6.89
C LYS A 371 9.79 -1.84 -7.86
N TYR A 372 9.91 -2.25 -9.11
CA TYR A 372 10.51 -1.49 -10.19
C TYR A 372 9.58 -1.37 -11.39
N MET A 373 9.66 -0.28 -12.13
CA MET A 373 8.83 -0.01 -13.29
C MET A 373 9.54 0.92 -14.28
N PRO A 374 9.18 0.88 -15.59
CA PRO A 374 9.70 1.84 -16.57
C PRO A 374 9.11 3.24 -16.35
N PRO A 375 9.78 4.30 -16.87
CA PRO A 375 9.32 5.69 -16.74
C PRO A 375 8.15 5.97 -17.68
N THR A 376 6.95 5.53 -17.31
CA THR A 376 5.75 5.54 -18.15
C THR A 376 5.32 6.96 -18.54
N LYS A 377 5.65 7.98 -17.74
CA LYS A 377 5.39 9.39 -18.06
C LYS A 377 6.12 9.89 -19.31
N PHE A 378 7.19 9.21 -19.74
CA PHE A 378 7.96 9.52 -20.94
C PHE A 378 7.62 8.65 -22.15
N MET A 379 6.60 7.80 -22.04
CA MET A 379 6.06 7.08 -23.19
C MET A 379 5.51 8.06 -24.23
N THR A 380 5.75 7.74 -25.49
CA THR A 380 5.26 8.52 -26.64
C THR A 380 4.38 7.65 -27.54
N GLY A 381 3.72 8.24 -28.55
CA GLY A 381 3.01 7.47 -29.57
C GLY A 381 3.92 6.62 -30.49
N ASN A 382 5.23 6.63 -30.31
CA ASN A 382 6.16 5.76 -31.01
C ASN A 382 6.29 4.42 -30.30
N VAL A 383 5.53 3.42 -30.73
CA VAL A 383 5.47 2.08 -30.12
C VAL A 383 6.83 1.35 -30.17
N PHE A 384 7.66 1.58 -31.16
CA PHE A 384 8.99 0.97 -31.22
C PHE A 384 9.93 1.54 -30.16
N ARG A 385 9.88 2.86 -29.95
CA ARG A 385 10.63 3.50 -28.87
C ARG A 385 10.11 3.01 -27.51
N GLY A 386 8.82 2.94 -27.33
CA GLY A 386 8.19 2.42 -26.09
C GLY A 386 8.64 0.98 -25.80
N HIS A 387 8.61 0.11 -26.80
CA HIS A 387 9.06 -1.28 -26.65
C HIS A 387 10.53 -1.39 -26.24
N VAL A 388 11.42 -0.58 -26.85
CA VAL A 388 12.85 -0.54 -26.46
C VAL A 388 13.03 0.00 -25.04
N GLN A 389 12.27 1.03 -24.66
CA GLN A 389 12.29 1.59 -23.31
C GLN A 389 11.86 0.55 -22.27
N ASP A 390 10.77 -0.17 -22.50
CA ASP A 390 10.32 -1.27 -21.63
C ASP A 390 11.39 -2.37 -21.52
N ALA A 391 12.02 -2.75 -22.65
CA ALA A 391 13.07 -3.75 -22.69
C ALA A 391 14.28 -3.35 -21.82
N LEU A 392 14.74 -2.09 -21.90
CA LEU A 392 15.84 -1.58 -21.08
C LEU A 392 15.53 -1.66 -19.59
N PHE A 393 14.31 -1.35 -19.18
CA PHE A 393 13.89 -1.42 -17.78
C PHE A 393 13.65 -2.86 -17.28
N ASN A 394 13.19 -3.76 -18.16
CA ASN A 394 13.20 -5.20 -17.90
C ASN A 394 14.64 -5.70 -17.61
N MET A 395 15.65 -5.18 -18.34
CA MET A 395 17.05 -5.50 -18.08
C MET A 395 17.52 -5.00 -16.71
N VAL A 396 17.17 -3.76 -16.31
CA VAL A 396 17.51 -3.25 -14.96
C VAL A 396 17.02 -4.20 -13.88
N THR A 397 15.80 -4.70 -14.00
CA THR A 397 15.23 -5.66 -13.05
C THR A 397 16.07 -6.92 -12.91
N CYS A 398 16.54 -7.49 -14.02
CA CYS A 398 17.44 -8.66 -14.00
C CYS A 398 18.81 -8.34 -13.39
N LEU A 399 19.42 -7.22 -13.82
CA LEU A 399 20.79 -6.85 -13.45
C LEU A 399 20.91 -6.50 -11.96
N THR A 400 19.82 -6.03 -11.34
CA THR A 400 19.79 -5.57 -9.95
C THR A 400 18.92 -6.44 -9.03
N GLY A 401 18.44 -7.58 -9.52
CA GLY A 401 17.69 -8.56 -8.71
C GLY A 401 16.39 -8.03 -8.09
N GLN A 402 15.63 -7.22 -8.84
CA GLN A 402 14.35 -6.70 -8.36
C GLN A 402 13.28 -7.79 -8.34
N LYS A 403 12.38 -7.76 -7.33
CA LYS A 403 11.39 -8.83 -7.16
C LYS A 403 10.07 -8.53 -7.84
N VAL A 404 9.57 -7.32 -7.74
CA VAL A 404 8.27 -6.91 -8.30
C VAL A 404 8.51 -6.03 -9.52
N HIS A 405 8.22 -6.54 -10.71
CA HIS A 405 8.41 -5.80 -11.95
C HIS A 405 7.06 -5.41 -12.55
N LEU A 406 6.66 -4.14 -12.36
CA LEU A 406 5.48 -3.59 -13.02
C LEU A 406 5.78 -3.37 -14.51
N LEU A 407 5.00 -4.02 -15.37
CA LEU A 407 5.18 -3.93 -16.82
C LEU A 407 4.79 -2.55 -17.35
N GLY A 408 5.67 -1.97 -18.14
CA GLY A 408 5.33 -0.90 -19.08
C GLY A 408 4.70 -1.46 -20.34
N MET A 409 3.86 -0.64 -20.98
CA MET A 409 3.20 -1.00 -22.24
C MET A 409 3.51 0.02 -23.31
N MET A 410 4.04 -0.41 -24.43
CA MET A 410 4.45 0.45 -25.54
C MET A 410 3.33 1.33 -26.10
N THR A 411 2.05 1.04 -25.77
CA THR A 411 0.86 1.74 -26.23
C THR A 411 0.22 2.67 -25.19
N GLU A 412 0.80 2.81 -24.00
CA GLU A 412 0.21 3.59 -22.88
C GLU A 412 -0.10 5.05 -23.23
N ALA A 413 0.72 5.66 -24.08
CA ALA A 413 0.50 7.05 -24.53
C ALA A 413 -0.53 7.18 -25.67
N ILE A 414 -1.11 6.08 -26.15
CA ILE A 414 -2.02 6.07 -27.30
C ILE A 414 -3.45 5.75 -26.85
N HIS A 415 -3.62 4.69 -26.05
CA HIS A 415 -4.91 4.21 -25.58
C HIS A 415 -4.73 3.32 -24.35
N THR A 416 -5.83 3.01 -23.68
CA THR A 416 -5.84 1.97 -22.65
C THR A 416 -5.40 0.65 -23.27
N PRO A 417 -4.39 -0.06 -22.69
CA PRO A 417 -3.83 -1.26 -23.29
C PRO A 417 -4.86 -2.35 -23.53
N PHE A 418 -4.85 -2.94 -24.73
CA PHE A 418 -5.64 -4.10 -25.10
C PHE A 418 -4.98 -5.41 -24.60
N LEU A 419 -5.69 -6.52 -24.72
CA LEU A 419 -5.14 -7.85 -24.41
C LEU A 419 -3.86 -8.16 -25.20
N SER A 420 -3.81 -7.77 -26.47
CA SER A 420 -2.62 -7.93 -27.34
C SER A 420 -1.41 -7.15 -26.83
N ASP A 421 -1.63 -5.94 -26.33
CA ASP A 421 -0.54 -5.09 -25.83
C ASP A 421 0.06 -5.67 -24.56
N ARG A 422 -0.81 -6.17 -23.68
CA ARG A 422 -0.39 -6.88 -22.45
C ARG A 422 0.36 -8.16 -22.76
N TYR A 423 -0.11 -8.93 -23.74
CA TYR A 423 0.58 -10.14 -24.19
C TYR A 423 2.01 -9.83 -24.66
N LEU A 424 2.18 -8.82 -25.51
CA LEU A 424 3.49 -8.42 -26.02
C LEU A 424 4.42 -7.89 -24.91
N ALA A 425 3.88 -7.18 -23.92
CA ALA A 425 4.65 -6.72 -22.77
C ALA A 425 5.13 -7.91 -21.89
N ILE A 426 4.26 -8.88 -21.65
CA ILE A 426 4.61 -10.11 -20.91
C ILE A 426 5.68 -10.90 -21.67
N GLU A 427 5.50 -11.09 -22.99
CA GLU A 427 6.45 -11.80 -23.84
C GLU A 427 7.84 -11.12 -23.82
N ASN A 428 7.89 -9.80 -23.96
CA ASN A 428 9.13 -9.02 -23.86
C ASN A 428 9.84 -9.24 -22.50
N ALA A 429 9.10 -9.12 -21.40
CA ALA A 429 9.66 -9.32 -20.07
C ALA A 429 10.16 -10.76 -19.87
N GLN A 430 9.37 -11.78 -20.24
CA GLN A 430 9.76 -13.19 -20.13
C GLN A 430 11.00 -13.52 -20.98
N TYR A 431 11.08 -12.94 -22.19
CA TYR A 431 12.25 -13.12 -23.05
C TYR A 431 13.51 -12.60 -22.36
N ILE A 432 13.47 -11.37 -21.83
CA ILE A 432 14.62 -10.74 -21.17
C ILE A 432 14.97 -11.47 -19.87
N PHE A 433 13.99 -11.75 -19.01
CA PHE A 433 14.22 -12.43 -17.73
C PHE A 433 14.84 -13.82 -17.90
N ARG A 434 14.49 -14.52 -18.98
CA ARG A 434 15.06 -15.82 -19.29
C ARG A 434 16.48 -15.70 -19.87
N THR A 435 16.68 -14.80 -20.81
CA THR A 435 17.98 -14.69 -21.52
C THR A 435 19.07 -14.03 -20.68
N MET A 436 18.68 -13.26 -19.66
CA MET A 436 19.59 -12.49 -18.80
C MET A 436 19.54 -12.95 -17.34
N LYS A 437 19.02 -14.16 -17.08
CA LYS A 437 18.70 -14.64 -15.72
C LYS A 437 19.83 -14.43 -14.70
N ASP A 438 21.04 -14.77 -15.06
CA ASP A 438 22.19 -14.75 -14.16
C ASP A 438 23.18 -13.62 -14.51
N LEU A 439 22.84 -12.75 -15.48
CA LEU A 439 23.76 -11.70 -15.96
C LEU A 439 24.15 -10.72 -14.86
N GLY A 440 23.25 -10.43 -13.94
CA GLY A 440 23.53 -9.53 -12.82
C GLY A 440 24.65 -10.03 -11.91
N ASP A 441 24.79 -11.35 -11.75
CA ASP A 441 25.85 -11.96 -10.93
C ASP A 441 27.20 -12.04 -11.67
N GLU A 442 27.20 -11.98 -13.01
CA GLU A 442 28.38 -12.08 -13.87
C GLU A 442 29.04 -10.71 -14.17
N ILE A 443 28.41 -9.58 -13.77
CA ILE A 443 28.95 -8.25 -14.03
C ILE A 443 29.29 -7.51 -12.73
N THR A 444 30.34 -6.70 -12.81
CA THR A 444 30.71 -5.73 -11.78
C THR A 444 30.73 -4.33 -12.36
N PHE A 445 30.60 -3.32 -11.50
CA PHE A 445 30.69 -1.94 -11.93
C PHE A 445 32.14 -1.41 -11.81
N LYS A 446 32.42 -0.35 -12.54
CA LYS A 446 33.73 0.27 -12.50
C LYS A 446 33.92 1.05 -11.21
N ASP A 447 34.96 0.74 -10.44
CA ASP A 447 35.36 1.48 -9.25
C ASP A 447 35.58 2.97 -9.57
N GLY A 448 34.97 3.86 -8.77
CA GLY A 448 34.99 5.31 -9.00
C GLY A 448 34.28 5.71 -10.29
N GLY A 449 33.46 4.84 -10.88
CA GLY A 449 32.74 5.11 -12.12
C GLY A 449 31.46 5.93 -11.89
N ILE A 450 30.72 6.18 -12.97
CA ILE A 450 29.48 6.99 -12.96
C ILE A 450 28.46 6.42 -11.99
N MET A 451 28.30 5.10 -11.96
CA MET A 451 27.28 4.44 -11.12
C MET A 451 27.58 4.57 -9.62
N GLU A 452 28.80 4.29 -9.21
CA GLU A 452 29.22 4.42 -7.81
C GLU A 452 29.15 5.88 -7.35
N THR A 453 29.65 6.81 -8.19
CA THR A 453 29.59 8.26 -7.92
C THR A 453 28.13 8.70 -7.76
N ARG A 454 27.25 8.32 -8.68
CA ARG A 454 25.81 8.67 -8.63
C ARG A 454 25.12 8.14 -7.39
N ALA A 455 25.33 6.87 -7.06
CA ALA A 455 24.75 6.25 -5.88
C ALA A 455 25.22 6.93 -4.58
N SER A 456 26.51 7.25 -4.49
CA SER A 456 27.09 7.97 -3.34
C SER A 456 26.54 9.39 -3.18
N GLU A 457 26.32 10.11 -4.27
CA GLU A 457 25.71 11.45 -4.28
C GLU A 457 24.26 11.38 -3.76
N VAL A 458 23.45 10.48 -4.33
CA VAL A 458 22.04 10.31 -3.93
C VAL A 458 21.93 9.90 -2.47
N LEU A 459 22.74 8.95 -2.00
CA LEU A 459 22.76 8.53 -0.60
C LEU A 459 23.17 9.69 0.33
N THR A 460 24.14 10.50 -0.06
CA THR A 460 24.58 11.66 0.73
C THR A 460 23.44 12.67 0.86
N LYS A 461 22.86 13.10 -0.25
CA LYS A 461 21.73 14.05 -0.27
C LYS A 461 20.52 13.51 0.51
N ALA A 462 20.21 12.22 0.38
CA ALA A 462 19.11 11.58 1.12
C ALA A 462 19.38 11.56 2.63
N THR A 463 20.62 11.28 3.04
CA THR A 463 21.01 11.29 4.46
C THR A 463 20.91 12.70 5.06
N ASP A 464 21.33 13.72 4.30
CA ASP A 464 21.24 15.12 4.71
C ASP A 464 19.78 15.59 4.80
N LEU A 465 18.94 15.20 3.83
CA LEU A 465 17.50 15.46 3.84
C LEU A 465 16.82 14.82 5.06
N LEU A 466 17.11 13.56 5.35
CA LEU A 466 16.57 12.87 6.54
C LEU A 466 17.00 13.52 7.84
N GLY A 467 18.25 14.02 7.92
CA GLY A 467 18.71 14.82 9.06
C GLY A 467 17.97 16.15 9.20
N GLN A 468 17.59 16.79 8.11
CA GLN A 468 16.76 17.98 8.11
C GLN A 468 15.32 17.67 8.55
N ILE A 469 14.74 16.56 8.05
CA ILE A 469 13.40 16.12 8.45
C ILE A 469 13.35 15.78 9.94
N GLU A 470 14.38 15.13 10.45
CA GLU A 470 14.49 14.84 11.89
C GLU A 470 14.47 16.11 12.76
N GLN A 471 15.13 17.19 12.30
CA GLN A 471 15.17 18.46 13.04
C GLN A 471 13.85 19.23 12.97
N LEU A 472 13.16 19.22 11.83
CA LEU A 472 11.93 19.98 11.60
C LEU A 472 10.66 19.22 12.02
N GLY A 473 10.72 17.89 11.99
CA GLY A 473 9.55 17.04 11.99
C GLY A 473 8.93 16.91 10.61
N ILE A 474 8.18 15.80 10.37
CA ILE A 474 7.62 15.50 9.05
C ILE A 474 6.57 16.52 8.61
N PHE A 475 5.74 17.00 9.53
CA PHE A 475 4.68 17.97 9.25
C PHE A 475 5.24 19.29 8.70
N GLU A 476 6.18 19.89 9.40
CA GLU A 476 6.84 21.14 8.99
C GLU A 476 7.62 20.98 7.68
N THR A 477 8.26 19.81 7.49
CA THR A 477 8.98 19.47 6.26
C THR A 477 8.07 19.51 5.04
N ILE A 478 6.87 18.94 5.16
CA ILE A 478 5.87 18.90 4.09
C ILE A 478 5.27 20.30 3.86
N GLU A 479 5.00 21.06 4.92
CA GLU A 479 4.50 22.43 4.81
C GLU A 479 5.46 23.36 4.09
N ARG A 480 6.76 23.17 4.31
CA ARG A 480 7.79 23.96 3.62
C ARG A 480 8.04 23.55 2.18
N GLY A 481 7.54 22.40 1.74
CA GLY A 481 7.76 21.88 0.39
C GLY A 481 9.16 21.32 0.15
N ILE A 482 9.76 20.72 1.19
CA ILE A 482 11.13 20.18 1.12
C ILE A 482 11.20 18.90 0.29
N PHE A 483 10.07 18.17 0.14
CA PHE A 483 9.98 17.03 -0.76
C PHE A 483 9.61 17.49 -2.18
N ALA A 484 10.56 17.47 -3.11
CA ALA A 484 10.36 17.74 -4.53
C ALA A 484 9.57 19.04 -4.82
N ASP A 485 9.77 20.08 -4.00
CA ASP A 485 9.09 21.38 -4.07
C ASP A 485 7.56 21.34 -3.95
N ILE A 486 7.01 20.27 -3.38
CA ILE A 486 5.56 20.11 -3.19
C ILE A 486 5.16 20.57 -1.79
N LYS A 487 4.47 21.70 -1.70
CA LYS A 487 3.93 22.27 -0.44
C LYS A 487 2.54 21.74 -0.15
N ARG A 488 2.31 21.31 1.10
CA ARG A 488 0.98 20.92 1.61
C ARG A 488 0.78 21.52 3.00
N PRO A 489 -0.26 22.32 3.23
CA PRO A 489 -0.52 22.88 4.55
C PRO A 489 -0.96 21.79 5.53
N ARG A 490 -0.52 21.89 6.78
CA ARG A 490 -0.89 20.96 7.84
C ARG A 490 -2.40 20.99 8.10
N ASP A 491 -2.98 22.19 8.13
CA ASP A 491 -4.40 22.43 8.37
C ASP A 491 -5.19 22.61 7.08
N GLY A 492 -4.77 21.91 6.02
CA GLY A 492 -5.41 21.92 4.70
C GLY A 492 -5.42 20.55 4.06
N GLY A 493 -5.84 20.49 2.79
CA GLY A 493 -6.02 19.23 2.08
C GLY A 493 -7.33 18.53 2.42
N LYS A 494 -7.62 17.44 1.73
CA LYS A 494 -8.87 16.67 1.87
C LYS A 494 -8.86 15.78 3.10
N GLY A 495 -9.99 15.73 3.82
CA GLY A 495 -10.23 14.80 4.93
C GLY A 495 -9.72 15.25 6.30
N LEU A 496 -9.27 16.50 6.44
CA LEU A 496 -8.87 17.05 7.74
C LEU A 496 -10.01 17.01 8.78
N ASP A 497 -11.22 17.30 8.36
CA ASP A 497 -12.44 17.30 9.18
C ASP A 497 -12.77 15.91 9.75
N GLY A 498 -12.21 14.86 9.17
CA GLY A 498 -12.32 13.50 9.69
C GLY A 498 -11.29 13.13 10.78
N VAL A 499 -10.39 14.02 11.17
CA VAL A 499 -9.38 13.77 12.22
C VAL A 499 -9.93 14.17 13.58
N THR A 500 -9.83 13.26 14.56
CA THR A 500 -10.37 13.48 15.92
C THR A 500 -9.33 13.08 16.96
N GLN A 501 -9.14 13.90 17.99
CA GLN A 501 -8.32 13.56 19.14
C GLN A 501 -9.03 12.51 20.00
N LYS A 502 -8.31 11.43 20.37
CA LYS A 502 -8.84 10.39 21.25
C LYS A 502 -9.11 10.93 22.66
N ALA A 503 -10.27 10.54 23.20
CA ALA A 503 -10.60 10.78 24.60
C ALA A 503 -10.06 9.67 25.50
N PRO A 504 -9.93 9.91 26.82
CA PRO A 504 -9.69 8.83 27.77
C PRO A 504 -10.77 7.74 27.65
N GLY A 505 -10.35 6.47 27.62
CA GLY A 505 -11.27 5.34 27.42
C GLY A 505 -11.55 4.99 25.96
N TYR A 506 -10.81 5.58 24.99
CA TYR A 506 -10.83 5.15 23.58
C TYR A 506 -10.42 3.68 23.47
N ILE A 507 -11.20 2.90 22.70
CA ILE A 507 -10.97 1.46 22.48
C ILE A 507 -10.86 1.18 20.99
N ASN A 508 -9.77 0.53 20.58
CA ASN A 508 -9.65 -0.12 19.28
C ASN A 508 -9.02 -1.51 19.46
N PRO A 509 -9.82 -2.54 19.74
CA PRO A 509 -9.31 -3.86 20.09
C PRO A 509 -8.62 -4.57 18.93
N PHE A 510 -8.92 -4.20 17.69
CA PHE A 510 -8.26 -4.77 16.51
C PHE A 510 -6.84 -4.25 16.35
N MET A 511 -6.63 -2.94 16.51
CA MET A 511 -5.29 -2.35 16.46
C MET A 511 -4.40 -2.95 17.55
N GLU A 512 -4.92 -3.05 18.77
CA GLU A 512 -4.22 -3.65 19.91
C GLU A 512 -3.78 -5.09 19.61
N ALA A 513 -4.72 -5.95 19.21
CA ALA A 513 -4.46 -7.37 18.94
C ALA A 513 -3.52 -7.60 17.75
N MET A 514 -3.70 -6.83 16.66
CA MET A 514 -2.85 -6.94 15.48
C MET A 514 -1.43 -6.47 15.77
N MET A 515 -1.26 -5.35 16.47
CA MET A 515 0.07 -4.82 16.83
C MET A 515 0.83 -5.78 17.74
N GLU A 516 0.16 -6.34 18.75
CA GLU A 516 0.78 -7.35 19.63
C GLU A 516 1.28 -8.55 18.81
N ALA A 517 0.43 -9.10 17.95
CA ALA A 517 0.77 -10.25 17.11
C ALA A 517 1.91 -9.93 16.11
N ASN A 518 1.85 -8.78 15.44
CA ASN A 518 2.84 -8.36 14.45
C ASN A 518 4.22 -8.17 15.07
N LEU A 519 4.31 -7.43 16.19
CA LEU A 519 5.57 -7.19 16.89
C LEU A 519 6.16 -8.47 17.48
N LYS A 520 5.30 -9.37 17.98
CA LYS A 520 5.73 -10.70 18.43
C LYS A 520 6.34 -11.51 17.29
N ALA A 521 5.68 -11.55 16.14
CA ALA A 521 6.17 -12.26 14.96
C ALA A 521 7.49 -11.68 14.44
N MET A 522 7.65 -10.36 14.45
CA MET A 522 8.86 -9.67 14.02
C MET A 522 10.06 -9.96 14.93
N ASN A 523 9.83 -10.10 16.24
CA ASN A 523 10.85 -10.38 17.24
C ASN A 523 11.20 -11.88 17.40
N GLY A 524 10.74 -12.74 16.48
CA GLY A 524 11.06 -14.17 16.45
C GLY A 524 10.31 -15.02 17.49
N GLY A 525 9.19 -14.53 17.97
CA GLY A 525 8.28 -15.34 18.80
C GLY A 525 7.50 -16.33 17.93
N ASN A 526 7.75 -17.62 18.10
CA ASN A 526 6.91 -18.70 17.57
C ASN A 526 5.55 -18.75 18.26
#